data_803684f92cfbdd10a5829fae7b1e1c7a
#
_entry.id   803684f92cfbdd10a5829fae7b1e1c7a
#
_cell.length_a   1.000
_cell.length_b   1.000
_cell.length_c   1.000
_cell.angle_alpha   90.00
_cell.angle_beta   90.00
_cell.angle_gamma   90.00
#
_symmetry.space_group_name_H-M   'P 1'
#
loop_
_entity.id
_entity.type
_entity.pdbx_description
1 polymer ?
#
loop_
_entity_poly.entity_id
_entity_poly.type
_entity_poly.pdbx_seq_one_letter_code
_entity_poly.pdbx_strand_id
1 'polypeptide(L)'
;DELDYVGSLRFIKSDFVDYLRIFQFQRAFIKAWAEGDQLHIVARGPQVHVMGFEIFVLAIVNELYFRRFDSESALVEGRKRLAHKISQLKHLAVEAKLRHPFELFDFGVRRRFSGAWQREVVQAFAAETSQWFKGTSNVLLARDLNLVPIGTMAHEYMQSYQSLGVRLRDFQIAALEDWVQEYRGDLGIALTDTVGMDAFL
;
A
#
# COMPACT_ATOMS: atom_id res chain seq x y z
N ASP A 1 18.40 -12.69 -3.74
CA ASP A 1 17.79 -12.46 -2.43
C ASP A 1 16.66 -11.44 -2.59
N GLU A 2 15.84 -11.22 -1.56
CA GLU A 2 14.68 -10.31 -1.65
C GLU A 2 15.11 -8.85 -1.79
N LEU A 3 16.17 -8.44 -1.11
CA LEU A 3 16.70 -7.08 -1.20
C LEU A 3 17.39 -6.82 -2.54
N ASP A 4 17.94 -7.84 -3.20
CA ASP A 4 18.50 -7.70 -4.55
C ASP A 4 17.38 -7.42 -5.56
N TYR A 5 16.22 -8.09 -5.40
CA TYR A 5 15.05 -7.76 -6.20
C TYR A 5 14.55 -6.33 -5.94
N VAL A 6 14.44 -5.92 -4.67
CA VAL A 6 14.05 -4.54 -4.32
C VAL A 6 15.02 -3.54 -4.96
N GLY A 7 16.33 -3.80 -4.91
CA GLY A 7 17.37 -2.97 -5.51
C GLY A 7 17.36 -2.94 -7.05
N SER A 8 16.72 -3.90 -7.69
CA SER A 8 16.54 -3.91 -9.14
C SER A 8 15.39 -3.01 -9.63
N LEU A 9 14.55 -2.53 -8.72
CA LEU A 9 13.42 -1.67 -9.05
C LEU A 9 13.91 -0.25 -9.34
N ARG A 10 13.59 0.27 -10.50
CA ARG A 10 14.08 1.56 -11.03
C ARG A 10 13.88 2.74 -10.08
N PHE A 11 12.77 2.73 -9.34
CA PHE A 11 12.41 3.82 -8.42
C PHE A 11 12.93 3.63 -6.99
N ILE A 12 13.62 2.52 -6.70
CA ILE A 12 14.27 2.30 -5.40
C ILE A 12 15.74 2.69 -5.50
N LYS A 13 16.16 3.58 -4.61
CA LYS A 13 17.54 4.05 -4.54
C LYS A 13 18.44 3.08 -3.79
N SER A 14 19.73 3.04 -4.14
CA SER A 14 20.71 2.13 -3.53
C SER A 14 20.91 2.39 -2.04
N ASP A 15 20.91 3.64 -1.61
CA ASP A 15 21.03 4.03 -0.20
C ASP A 15 19.86 3.52 0.65
N PHE A 16 18.65 3.49 0.09
CA PHE A 16 17.50 2.87 0.77
C PHE A 16 17.66 1.35 0.88
N VAL A 17 18.20 0.68 -0.12
CA VAL A 17 18.49 -0.76 -0.06
C VAL A 17 19.58 -1.06 0.98
N ASP A 18 20.63 -0.25 1.02
CA ASP A 18 21.68 -0.35 2.02
C ASP A 18 21.14 -0.14 3.44
N TYR A 19 20.25 0.84 3.62
CA TYR A 19 19.51 1.02 4.87
C TYR A 19 18.70 -0.23 5.24
N LEU A 20 17.95 -0.82 4.29
CA LEU A 20 17.16 -2.03 4.56
C LEU A 20 18.03 -3.23 4.94
N ARG A 21 19.27 -3.34 4.43
CA ARG A 21 20.21 -4.42 4.79
C ARG A 21 20.62 -4.40 6.26
N ILE A 22 20.66 -3.23 6.88
CA ILE A 22 21.02 -3.04 8.28
C ILE A 22 19.84 -2.77 9.20
N PHE A 23 18.65 -2.50 8.62
CA PHE A 23 17.47 -2.15 9.38
C PHE A 23 16.91 -3.34 10.16
N GLN A 24 16.54 -3.08 11.41
CA GLN A 24 15.84 -4.04 12.26
C GLN A 24 14.73 -3.32 13.04
N PHE A 25 13.54 -3.92 13.08
CA PHE A 25 12.48 -3.46 13.96
C PHE A 25 12.88 -3.61 15.41
N GLN A 26 12.89 -2.50 16.14
CA GLN A 26 13.28 -2.51 17.55
C GLN A 26 12.05 -2.53 18.45
N ARG A 27 11.96 -3.53 19.30
CA ARG A 27 10.88 -3.69 20.27
C ARG A 27 10.71 -2.49 21.20
N ALA A 28 11.79 -1.76 21.48
CA ALA A 28 11.75 -0.56 22.32
C ALA A 28 10.84 0.55 21.77
N PHE A 29 10.61 0.58 20.46
CA PHE A 29 9.78 1.60 19.80
C PHE A 29 8.32 1.22 19.62
N ILE A 30 7.90 0.02 20.00
CA ILE A 30 6.50 -0.40 19.89
C ILE A 30 6.01 -0.96 21.22
N LYS A 31 4.77 -0.59 21.58
CA LYS A 31 4.05 -1.13 22.75
C LYS A 31 2.68 -1.61 22.30
N ALA A 32 2.26 -2.76 22.81
CA ALA A 32 0.92 -3.30 22.61
C ALA A 32 0.36 -3.74 23.96
N TRP A 33 -0.90 -3.39 24.23
CA TRP A 33 -1.62 -3.82 25.43
C TRP A 33 -3.10 -3.92 25.15
N ALA A 34 -3.83 -4.64 26.00
CA ALA A 34 -5.27 -4.71 25.96
C ALA A 34 -5.86 -3.91 27.14
N GLU A 35 -6.94 -3.18 26.86
CA GLU A 35 -7.72 -2.46 27.87
C GLU A 35 -9.20 -2.83 27.65
N GLY A 36 -9.75 -3.66 28.52
CA GLY A 36 -11.03 -4.28 28.27
C GLY A 36 -10.98 -5.19 27.03
N ASP A 37 -11.83 -4.91 26.06
CA ASP A 37 -11.92 -5.59 24.76
C ASP A 37 -11.19 -4.85 23.63
N GLN A 38 -10.47 -3.77 23.95
CA GLN A 38 -9.72 -2.96 22.99
C GLN A 38 -8.24 -3.32 22.98
N LEU A 39 -7.69 -3.44 21.78
CA LEU A 39 -6.26 -3.58 21.54
C LEU A 39 -5.66 -2.20 21.23
N HIS A 40 -4.69 -1.80 22.05
CA HIS A 40 -3.91 -0.59 21.85
C HIS A 40 -2.51 -0.95 21.33
N ILE A 41 -2.10 -0.29 20.25
CA ILE A 41 -0.75 -0.43 19.71
C ILE A 41 -0.20 0.97 19.42
N VAL A 42 0.96 1.26 19.99
CA VAL A 42 1.62 2.57 19.83
C VAL A 42 3.06 2.34 19.39
N ALA A 43 3.45 2.93 18.27
CA ALA A 43 4.83 3.04 17.84
C ALA A 43 5.32 4.48 18.09
N ARG A 44 6.46 4.62 18.81
CA ARG A 44 7.06 5.92 19.14
C ARG A 44 8.57 5.83 19.11
N GLY A 45 9.20 6.68 18.30
CA GLY A 45 10.66 6.73 18.16
C GLY A 45 11.06 7.63 16.98
N PRO A 46 12.34 7.66 16.59
CA PRO A 46 12.78 8.32 15.37
C PRO A 46 12.03 7.79 14.15
N GLN A 47 11.62 8.67 13.24
CA GLN A 47 10.78 8.32 12.09
C GLN A 47 11.36 7.16 11.28
N VAL A 48 12.66 7.16 11.01
CA VAL A 48 13.34 6.09 10.26
C VAL A 48 13.19 4.70 10.90
N HIS A 49 12.92 4.61 12.20
CA HIS A 49 12.73 3.35 12.91
C HIS A 49 11.26 2.95 13.05
N VAL A 50 10.33 3.91 13.01
CA VAL A 50 8.91 3.64 13.30
C VAL A 50 8.01 3.64 12.07
N MET A 51 8.40 4.30 10.98
CA MET A 51 7.58 4.43 9.77
C MET A 51 7.17 3.09 9.16
N GLY A 52 7.99 2.04 9.29
CA GLY A 52 7.69 0.71 8.76
C GLY A 52 6.70 -0.11 9.58
N PHE A 53 6.43 0.26 10.83
CA PHE A 53 5.54 -0.56 11.70
C PHE A 53 4.11 -0.62 11.19
N GLU A 54 3.58 0.44 10.62
CA GLU A 54 2.17 0.52 10.22
C GLU A 54 1.77 -0.65 9.31
N ILE A 55 2.52 -0.88 8.24
CA ILE A 55 2.18 -1.91 7.24
C ILE A 55 2.16 -3.30 7.87
N PHE A 56 3.20 -3.64 8.63
CA PHE A 56 3.31 -4.97 9.24
C PHE A 56 2.30 -5.17 10.36
N VAL A 57 2.14 -4.19 11.23
CA VAL A 57 1.20 -4.27 12.37
C VAL A 57 -0.23 -4.42 11.85
N LEU A 58 -0.65 -3.60 10.90
CA LEU A 58 -2.01 -3.68 10.36
C LEU A 58 -2.25 -4.99 9.61
N ALA A 59 -1.29 -5.47 8.82
CA ALA A 59 -1.41 -6.76 8.14
C ALA A 59 -1.54 -7.92 9.13
N ILE A 60 -0.72 -7.92 10.20
CA ILE A 60 -0.75 -8.96 11.25
C ILE A 60 -2.06 -8.90 12.04
N VAL A 61 -2.46 -7.72 12.52
CA VAL A 61 -3.67 -7.54 13.32
C VAL A 61 -4.91 -7.97 12.53
N ASN A 62 -5.03 -7.54 11.27
CA ASN A 62 -6.16 -7.95 10.44
C ASN A 62 -6.18 -9.47 10.22
N GLU A 63 -5.05 -10.07 9.89
CA GLU A 63 -4.98 -11.52 9.65
C GLU A 63 -5.32 -12.31 10.93
N LEU A 64 -4.80 -11.90 12.10
CA LEU A 64 -5.13 -12.52 13.39
C LEU A 64 -6.59 -12.30 13.76
N TYR A 65 -7.14 -11.13 13.52
CA TYR A 65 -8.55 -10.84 13.77
C TYR A 65 -9.46 -11.76 12.95
N PHE A 66 -9.16 -11.93 11.65
CA PHE A 66 -9.99 -12.75 10.77
C PHE A 66 -9.85 -14.26 10.99
N ARG A 67 -8.73 -14.74 11.56
CA ARG A 67 -8.56 -16.17 11.92
C ARG A 67 -9.58 -16.70 12.93
N ARG A 68 -10.25 -15.84 13.66
CA ARG A 68 -11.30 -16.21 14.63
C ARG A 68 -12.66 -16.50 13.98
N PHE A 69 -12.84 -16.21 12.72
CA PHE A 69 -14.07 -16.52 11.98
C PHE A 69 -13.91 -17.82 11.17
N ASP A 70 -15.03 -18.37 10.74
CA ASP A 70 -15.02 -19.50 9.81
C ASP A 70 -14.39 -19.07 8.47
N SER A 71 -13.12 -19.44 8.31
CA SER A 71 -12.33 -19.05 7.17
C SER A 71 -12.82 -19.68 5.87
N GLU A 72 -13.39 -20.88 5.91
CA GLU A 72 -13.85 -21.60 4.70
C GLU A 72 -15.09 -20.90 4.11
N SER A 73 -16.13 -20.69 4.91
CA SER A 73 -17.32 -19.94 4.49
C SER A 73 -16.98 -18.52 4.05
N ALA A 74 -16.07 -17.83 4.74
CA ALA A 74 -15.62 -16.50 4.37
C ALA A 74 -14.91 -16.48 3.01
N LEU A 75 -14.07 -17.46 2.70
CA LEU A 75 -13.38 -17.57 1.41
C LEU A 75 -14.35 -17.91 0.28
N VAL A 76 -15.33 -18.78 0.50
CA VAL A 76 -16.39 -19.06 -0.50
C VAL A 76 -17.14 -17.79 -0.86
N GLU A 77 -17.59 -17.04 0.13
CA GLU A 77 -18.27 -15.76 -0.11
C GLU A 77 -17.32 -14.73 -0.74
N GLY A 78 -16.06 -14.69 -0.31
CA GLY A 78 -15.03 -13.83 -0.89
C GLY A 78 -14.83 -14.08 -2.38
N ARG A 79 -14.72 -15.34 -2.81
CA ARG A 79 -14.60 -15.73 -4.23
C ARG A 79 -15.83 -15.33 -5.04
N LYS A 80 -17.01 -15.52 -4.48
CA LYS A 80 -18.26 -15.09 -5.12
C LYS A 80 -18.29 -13.57 -5.35
N ARG A 81 -17.90 -12.78 -4.34
CA ARG A 81 -17.81 -11.32 -4.45
C ARG A 81 -16.72 -10.87 -5.43
N LEU A 82 -15.58 -11.56 -5.42
CA LEU A 82 -14.48 -11.30 -6.36
C LEU A 82 -14.92 -11.53 -7.81
N ALA A 83 -15.52 -12.68 -8.10
CA ALA A 83 -16.04 -13.00 -9.42
C ALA A 83 -17.11 -11.99 -9.89
N HIS A 84 -18.03 -11.61 -8.99
CA HIS A 84 -19.03 -10.58 -9.29
C HIS A 84 -18.38 -9.22 -9.61
N LYS A 85 -17.42 -8.79 -8.82
CA LYS A 85 -16.69 -7.53 -9.04
C LYS A 85 -15.94 -7.54 -10.38
N ILE A 86 -15.26 -8.63 -10.71
CA ILE A 86 -14.58 -8.79 -12.00
C ILE A 86 -15.59 -8.72 -13.16
N SER A 87 -16.73 -9.40 -13.03
CA SER A 87 -17.82 -9.35 -14.03
C SER A 87 -18.35 -7.93 -14.21
N GLN A 88 -18.60 -7.20 -13.14
CA GLN A 88 -19.03 -5.80 -13.20
C GLN A 88 -18.00 -4.91 -13.90
N LEU A 89 -16.71 -5.08 -13.60
CA LEU A 89 -15.65 -4.32 -14.26
C LEU A 89 -15.57 -4.60 -15.76
N LYS A 90 -15.69 -5.88 -16.17
CA LYS A 90 -15.75 -6.27 -17.58
C LYS A 90 -16.94 -5.64 -18.30
N HIS A 91 -18.11 -5.62 -17.66
CA HIS A 91 -19.32 -5.02 -18.20
C HIS A 91 -19.19 -3.49 -18.35
N LEU A 92 -18.73 -2.80 -17.31
CA LEU A 92 -18.49 -1.36 -17.33
C LEU A 92 -17.48 -0.95 -18.42
N ALA A 93 -16.43 -1.72 -18.60
CA ALA A 93 -15.41 -1.42 -19.61
C ALA A 93 -15.90 -1.57 -21.06
N VAL A 94 -16.91 -2.43 -21.28
CA VAL A 94 -17.53 -2.60 -22.60
C VAL A 94 -18.58 -1.52 -22.86
N GLU A 95 -19.41 -1.20 -21.86
CA GLU A 95 -20.55 -0.28 -22.02
C GLU A 95 -20.20 1.19 -21.84
N ALA A 96 -19.28 1.48 -20.92
CA ALA A 96 -18.86 2.85 -20.70
C ALA A 96 -17.91 3.28 -21.82
N LYS A 97 -18.34 4.22 -22.67
CA LYS A 97 -17.45 4.97 -23.56
C LYS A 97 -16.55 5.87 -22.71
N LEU A 98 -15.62 5.25 -21.97
CA LEU A 98 -14.70 5.98 -21.11
C LEU A 98 -13.83 6.91 -21.95
N ARG A 99 -13.79 8.18 -21.55
CA ARG A 99 -12.93 9.19 -22.20
C ARG A 99 -11.44 8.85 -22.05
N HIS A 100 -11.09 8.15 -20.97
CA HIS A 100 -9.73 7.73 -20.65
C HIS A 100 -9.71 6.23 -20.32
N PRO A 101 -8.59 5.53 -20.57
CA PRO A 101 -8.42 4.16 -20.16
C PRO A 101 -8.62 4.03 -18.64
N PHE A 102 -9.35 2.99 -18.25
CA PHE A 102 -9.47 2.62 -16.83
C PHE A 102 -8.25 1.80 -16.42
N GLU A 103 -7.68 2.12 -15.27
CA GLU A 103 -6.56 1.39 -14.68
C GLU A 103 -6.89 0.97 -13.24
N LEU A 104 -6.53 -0.25 -12.89
CA LEU A 104 -6.75 -0.85 -11.57
C LEU A 104 -5.43 -1.30 -10.96
N PHE A 105 -5.25 -0.99 -9.67
CA PHE A 105 -4.06 -1.33 -8.90
C PHE A 105 -4.48 -1.98 -7.56
N ASP A 106 -3.67 -2.94 -7.06
CA ASP A 106 -3.86 -3.49 -5.73
C ASP A 106 -3.03 -2.75 -4.67
N PHE A 107 -3.71 -2.28 -3.63
CA PHE A 107 -3.12 -1.69 -2.41
C PHE A 107 -3.59 -2.42 -1.14
N GLY A 108 -3.82 -3.72 -1.22
CA GLY A 108 -4.51 -4.50 -0.19
C GLY A 108 -3.71 -4.87 1.06
N VAL A 109 -2.38 -4.68 1.10
CA VAL A 109 -1.49 -5.25 2.15
C VAL A 109 -1.97 -4.98 3.58
N ARG A 110 -2.27 -3.73 3.90
CA ARG A 110 -2.61 -3.31 5.27
C ARG A 110 -3.99 -3.75 5.75
N ARG A 111 -4.91 -4.09 4.83
CA ARG A 111 -6.33 -4.37 5.12
C ARG A 111 -6.79 -5.72 4.60
N ARG A 112 -5.84 -6.59 4.29
CA ARG A 112 -6.14 -7.91 3.74
C ARG A 112 -6.76 -8.83 4.77
N PHE A 113 -7.64 -9.70 4.32
CA PHE A 113 -8.17 -10.80 5.13
C PHE A 113 -7.04 -11.77 5.55
N SER A 114 -6.17 -12.13 4.59
CA SER A 114 -4.95 -12.89 4.81
C SER A 114 -3.97 -12.67 3.64
N GLY A 115 -2.69 -13.04 3.84
CA GLY A 115 -1.71 -13.00 2.76
C GLY A 115 -2.08 -13.92 1.61
N ALA A 116 -2.59 -15.13 1.89
CA ALA A 116 -3.05 -16.08 0.89
C ALA A 116 -4.24 -15.53 0.08
N TRP A 117 -5.20 -14.90 0.75
CA TRP A 117 -6.34 -14.27 0.09
C TRP A 117 -5.93 -13.10 -0.80
N GLN A 118 -5.02 -12.24 -0.36
CA GLN A 118 -4.51 -11.17 -1.22
C GLN A 118 -3.86 -11.74 -2.48
N ARG A 119 -3.06 -12.80 -2.36
CA ARG A 119 -2.45 -13.47 -3.51
C ARG A 119 -3.52 -13.97 -4.49
N GLU A 120 -4.57 -14.64 -4.00
CA GLU A 120 -5.68 -15.14 -4.82
C GLU A 120 -6.40 -14.01 -5.56
N VAL A 121 -6.68 -12.91 -4.87
CA VAL A 121 -7.30 -11.70 -5.47
C VAL A 121 -6.44 -11.12 -6.57
N VAL A 122 -5.15 -10.92 -6.31
CA VAL A 122 -4.21 -10.35 -7.29
C VAL A 122 -4.07 -11.26 -8.52
N GLN A 123 -3.98 -12.59 -8.31
CA GLN A 123 -3.94 -13.56 -9.40
C GLN A 123 -5.21 -13.53 -10.26
N ALA A 124 -6.39 -13.46 -9.65
CA ALA A 124 -7.64 -13.39 -10.37
C ALA A 124 -7.74 -12.12 -11.22
N PHE A 125 -7.39 -10.96 -10.67
CA PHE A 125 -7.36 -9.71 -11.44
C PHE A 125 -6.33 -9.75 -12.57
N ALA A 126 -5.13 -10.25 -12.32
CA ALA A 126 -4.10 -10.37 -13.34
C ALA A 126 -4.52 -11.30 -14.50
N ALA A 127 -5.19 -12.42 -14.18
CA ALA A 127 -5.65 -13.37 -15.19
C ALA A 127 -6.87 -12.87 -15.98
N GLU A 128 -7.85 -12.27 -15.31
CA GLU A 128 -9.15 -11.98 -15.89
C GLU A 128 -9.33 -10.55 -16.39
N THR A 129 -8.48 -9.62 -15.94
CA THR A 129 -8.59 -8.19 -16.23
C THR A 129 -7.24 -7.56 -16.60
N SER A 130 -6.34 -8.34 -17.21
CA SER A 130 -4.95 -7.94 -17.53
C SER A 130 -4.84 -6.64 -18.32
N GLN A 131 -5.85 -6.29 -19.14
CA GLN A 131 -5.89 -5.04 -19.88
C GLN A 131 -6.02 -3.80 -18.97
N TRP A 132 -6.63 -3.95 -17.80
CA TRP A 132 -6.85 -2.86 -16.84
C TRP A 132 -6.02 -2.99 -15.58
N PHE A 133 -5.76 -4.21 -15.14
CA PHE A 133 -4.96 -4.47 -13.95
C PHE A 133 -3.48 -4.24 -14.23
N LYS A 134 -2.89 -3.23 -13.61
CA LYS A 134 -1.52 -2.78 -13.89
C LYS A 134 -0.48 -3.28 -12.90
N GLY A 135 -0.87 -3.65 -11.68
CA GLY A 135 0.08 -4.18 -10.71
C GLY A 135 -0.39 -4.11 -9.26
N THR A 136 0.54 -4.34 -8.37
CA THR A 136 0.30 -4.37 -6.92
C THR A 136 1.37 -3.59 -6.16
N SER A 137 0.99 -2.97 -5.05
CA SER A 137 1.93 -2.36 -4.11
C SER A 137 2.63 -3.40 -3.20
N ASN A 138 2.23 -4.66 -3.28
CA ASN A 138 2.92 -5.75 -2.60
C ASN A 138 4.09 -6.23 -3.46
N VAL A 139 5.29 -5.75 -3.15
CA VAL A 139 6.53 -6.03 -3.90
C VAL A 139 6.82 -7.53 -4.01
N LEU A 140 6.53 -8.32 -2.96
CA LEU A 140 6.66 -9.77 -2.99
C LEU A 140 5.72 -10.41 -4.02
N LEU A 141 4.44 -9.99 -4.02
CA LEU A 141 3.48 -10.50 -5.01
C LEU A 141 3.81 -10.03 -6.42
N ALA A 142 4.31 -8.81 -6.58
CA ALA A 142 4.75 -8.32 -7.88
C ALA A 142 5.86 -9.21 -8.44
N ARG A 143 6.88 -9.53 -7.64
CA ARG A 143 7.95 -10.44 -8.02
C ARG A 143 7.42 -11.85 -8.36
N ASP A 144 6.69 -12.45 -7.44
CA ASP A 144 6.25 -13.85 -7.54
C ASP A 144 5.27 -14.09 -8.70
N LEU A 145 4.50 -13.08 -9.07
CA LEU A 145 3.48 -13.14 -10.12
C LEU A 145 3.91 -12.43 -11.40
N ASN A 146 5.16 -11.97 -11.46
CA ASN A 146 5.70 -11.20 -12.60
C ASN A 146 4.82 -10.01 -12.99
N LEU A 147 4.38 -9.26 -11.99
CA LEU A 147 3.58 -8.04 -12.13
C LEU A 147 4.45 -6.81 -11.93
N VAL A 148 3.93 -5.66 -12.33
CA VAL A 148 4.60 -4.38 -12.06
C VAL A 148 4.42 -4.01 -10.59
N PRO A 149 5.51 -3.82 -9.83
CA PRO A 149 5.43 -3.21 -8.51
C PRO A 149 5.07 -1.73 -8.67
N ILE A 150 4.07 -1.31 -7.94
CA ILE A 150 3.58 0.07 -7.98
C ILE A 150 3.58 0.67 -6.59
N GLY A 151 3.54 1.98 -6.52
CA GLY A 151 3.45 2.71 -5.26
C GLY A 151 3.04 4.15 -5.49
N THR A 152 2.78 4.83 -4.38
CA THR A 152 2.51 6.26 -4.32
C THR A 152 2.97 6.78 -2.97
N MET A 153 2.75 8.07 -2.72
CA MET A 153 3.08 8.71 -1.44
C MET A 153 2.27 8.12 -0.29
N ALA A 154 2.86 8.15 0.91
CA ALA A 154 2.14 7.87 2.15
C ALA A 154 1.62 9.16 2.79
N HIS A 155 0.53 9.07 3.57
CA HIS A 155 0.08 10.20 4.40
C HIS A 155 1.17 10.67 5.35
N GLU A 156 1.93 9.75 5.93
CA GLU A 156 3.06 10.06 6.81
C GLU A 156 4.13 10.91 6.12
N TYR A 157 4.42 10.65 4.84
CA TYR A 157 5.33 11.48 4.05
C TYR A 157 4.83 12.92 3.96
N MET A 158 3.59 13.12 3.53
CA MET A 158 3.00 14.45 3.42
C MET A 158 2.94 15.16 4.78
N GLN A 159 2.55 14.45 5.84
CA GLN A 159 2.47 15.00 7.21
C GLN A 159 3.83 15.37 7.78
N SER A 160 4.92 14.68 7.41
CA SER A 160 6.26 15.00 7.91
C SER A 160 6.70 16.41 7.51
N TYR A 161 6.28 16.89 6.34
CA TYR A 161 6.58 18.25 5.88
C TYR A 161 6.00 19.35 6.75
N GLN A 162 4.95 19.05 7.53
CA GLN A 162 4.41 20.01 8.52
C GLN A 162 5.39 20.30 9.67
N SER A 163 6.41 19.45 9.86
CA SER A 163 7.42 19.59 10.92
C SER A 163 8.82 19.93 10.40
N LEU A 164 9.04 20.03 9.09
CA LEU A 164 10.37 20.28 8.49
C LEU A 164 10.71 21.77 8.30
N GLY A 165 10.02 22.68 8.99
CA GLY A 165 10.31 24.12 8.90
C GLY A 165 9.71 24.83 7.68
N VAL A 166 8.97 24.12 6.84
CA VAL A 166 8.15 24.72 5.77
C VAL A 166 6.93 25.41 6.38
N ARG A 167 6.49 26.53 5.79
CA ARG A 167 5.22 27.14 6.23
C ARG A 167 4.09 26.15 6.06
N LEU A 168 3.22 26.06 7.06
CA LEU A 168 2.14 25.07 7.07
C LEU A 168 1.23 25.16 5.83
N ARG A 169 1.01 26.34 5.27
CA ARG A 169 0.25 26.50 4.02
C ARG A 169 0.96 25.95 2.78
N ASP A 170 2.28 25.83 2.81
CA ASP A 170 3.11 25.48 1.65
C ASP A 170 3.62 24.03 1.70
N PHE A 171 3.32 23.27 2.77
CA PHE A 171 3.90 21.95 3.01
C PHE A 171 3.56 20.92 1.91
N GLN A 172 2.35 20.99 1.35
CA GLN A 172 1.95 20.06 0.28
C GLN A 172 2.74 20.34 -1.01
N ILE A 173 2.93 21.61 -1.36
CA ILE A 173 3.71 22.01 -2.53
C ILE A 173 5.16 21.52 -2.36
N ALA A 174 5.77 21.80 -1.21
CA ALA A 174 7.15 21.36 -0.95
C ALA A 174 7.30 19.83 -1.01
N ALA A 175 6.36 19.10 -0.41
CA ALA A 175 6.36 17.64 -0.45
C ALA A 175 6.24 17.10 -1.89
N LEU A 176 5.38 17.69 -2.70
CA LEU A 176 5.19 17.27 -4.08
C LEU A 176 6.39 17.62 -4.96
N GLU A 177 7.00 18.78 -4.77
CA GLU A 177 8.22 19.19 -5.49
C GLU A 177 9.38 18.24 -5.19
N ASP A 178 9.64 17.93 -3.93
CA ASP A 178 10.68 16.98 -3.53
C ASP A 178 10.40 15.57 -4.05
N TRP A 179 9.13 15.15 -4.07
CA TRP A 179 8.73 13.86 -4.66
C TRP A 179 9.03 13.80 -6.15
N VAL A 180 8.70 14.84 -6.89
CA VAL A 180 8.99 14.91 -8.35
C VAL A 180 10.50 14.93 -8.62
N GLN A 181 11.27 15.62 -7.80
CA GLN A 181 12.73 15.64 -7.92
C GLN A 181 13.34 14.27 -7.66
N GLU A 182 12.85 13.56 -6.64
CA GLU A 182 13.34 12.23 -6.26
C GLU A 182 13.00 11.17 -7.31
N TYR A 183 11.73 11.12 -7.72
CA TYR A 183 11.22 10.03 -8.56
C TYR A 183 11.16 10.35 -10.05
N ARG A 184 11.30 11.61 -10.45
CA ARG A 184 11.40 12.07 -11.86
C ARG A 184 10.34 11.50 -12.79
N GLY A 185 9.11 11.40 -12.31
CA GLY A 185 7.94 10.87 -13.02
C GLY A 185 7.59 9.43 -12.70
N ASP A 186 8.46 8.69 -12.00
CA ASP A 186 8.05 7.42 -11.39
C ASP A 186 7.13 7.68 -10.18
N LEU A 187 6.25 6.72 -9.86
CA LEU A 187 5.31 6.82 -8.74
C LEU A 187 4.50 8.14 -8.74
N GLY A 188 4.13 8.62 -9.92
CA GLY A 188 3.57 9.96 -10.16
C GLY A 188 2.11 10.15 -9.76
N ILE A 189 1.58 9.39 -8.79
CA ILE A 189 0.21 9.54 -8.26
C ILE A 189 0.27 10.39 -7.01
N ALA A 190 -0.31 11.60 -7.05
CA ALA A 190 -0.38 12.50 -5.91
C ALA A 190 -1.43 12.04 -4.89
N LEU A 191 -1.09 12.14 -3.60
CA LEU A 191 -2.00 11.90 -2.48
C LEU A 191 -2.71 13.20 -2.12
N THR A 192 -4.02 13.27 -2.34
CA THR A 192 -4.78 14.51 -2.27
C THR A 192 -5.61 14.68 -1.00
N ASP A 193 -5.72 13.65 -0.17
CA ASP A 193 -6.67 13.58 0.95
C ASP A 193 -6.03 13.77 2.33
N THR A 194 -4.76 14.20 2.41
CA THR A 194 -4.05 14.40 3.68
C THR A 194 -4.73 15.42 4.58
N VAL A 195 -5.22 16.52 4.00
CA VAL A 195 -5.99 17.58 4.68
C VAL A 195 -7.32 17.86 3.99
N GLY A 196 -7.67 17.06 2.98
CA GLY A 196 -8.87 17.20 2.15
C GLY A 196 -8.61 17.83 0.80
N MET A 197 -9.48 17.52 -0.15
CA MET A 197 -9.35 17.94 -1.56
C MET A 197 -9.37 19.46 -1.72
N ASP A 198 -10.26 20.16 -1.00
CA ASP A 198 -10.39 21.62 -1.12
C ASP A 198 -9.11 22.36 -0.69
N ALA A 199 -8.35 21.78 0.26
CA ALA A 199 -7.09 22.36 0.69
C ALA A 199 -5.90 21.91 -0.18
N PHE A 200 -6.10 20.90 -1.01
CA PHE A 200 -5.10 20.45 -1.98
C PHE A 200 -5.15 21.25 -3.27
N LEU A 201 -6.33 21.63 -3.73
CA LEU A 201 -6.57 22.44 -4.94
C LEU A 201 -6.32 23.92 -4.70
#